data_09238f9db0aac4fc81ce89aba73e5582
#
_entry.id   09238f9db0aac4fc81ce89aba73e5582
#
_cell.length_a   1.000
_cell.length_b   1.000
_cell.length_c   1.000
_cell.angle_alpha   90.00
_cell.angle_beta   90.00
_cell.angle_gamma   90.00
#
_symmetry.space_group_name_H-M   'P 1'
#
loop_
_entity.id
_entity.type
_entity.pdbx_description
1 polymer ?
#
loop_
_entity_poly.entity_id
_entity_poly.type
_entity_poly.pdbx_seq_one_letter_code
_entity_poly.pdbx_strand_id
1 'polypeptide(L)'
;MLKKNDLIDYFYKGIKNKNDLRIGVEHEKFVLKKDSLRQLSYEESNGIKDILLKFVNKGWKPKYDDKNTTIIALERFGESITLEPGCQIELSGAQLKNIHQTCTETNRHLKELKDIGEEFGFIL
;
A
#
# COMPACT_ATOMS: atom_id res chain seq x y z
N MET A 1 11.37 -13.19 -31.34
CA MET A 1 9.94 -12.78 -31.51
C MET A 1 9.10 -13.77 -30.70
N LEU A 2 8.21 -13.28 -29.85
CA LEU A 2 7.30 -14.12 -29.06
C LEU A 2 6.36 -14.91 -29.98
N LYS A 3 6.19 -16.20 -29.70
CA LYS A 3 5.28 -17.11 -30.41
C LYS A 3 4.04 -17.38 -29.55
N LYS A 4 2.96 -17.85 -30.19
CA LYS A 4 1.72 -18.22 -29.50
C LYS A 4 1.96 -19.21 -28.33
N ASN A 5 2.84 -20.18 -28.54
CA ASN A 5 3.16 -21.17 -27.51
C ASN A 5 3.88 -20.57 -26.31
N ASP A 6 4.72 -19.56 -26.51
CA ASP A 6 5.41 -18.87 -25.38
C ASP A 6 4.40 -18.20 -24.45
N LEU A 7 3.30 -17.63 -25.02
CA LEU A 7 2.20 -17.05 -24.25
C LEU A 7 1.40 -18.12 -23.51
N ILE A 8 1.07 -19.21 -24.18
CA ILE A 8 0.35 -20.34 -23.59
C ILE A 8 1.16 -20.91 -22.41
N ASP A 9 2.44 -21.15 -22.61
CA ASP A 9 3.34 -21.68 -21.57
C ASP A 9 3.49 -20.73 -20.38
N TYR A 10 3.45 -19.40 -20.61
CA TYR A 10 3.43 -18.41 -19.55
C TYR A 10 2.22 -18.57 -18.63
N PHE A 11 1.03 -18.73 -19.19
CA PHE A 11 -0.19 -18.96 -18.41
C PHE A 11 -0.18 -20.32 -17.70
N TYR A 12 0.28 -21.38 -18.36
CA TYR A 12 0.40 -22.69 -17.72
C TYR A 12 1.35 -22.69 -16.54
N LYS A 13 2.47 -21.96 -16.60
CA LYS A 13 3.40 -21.78 -15.47
C LYS A 13 2.77 -21.04 -14.28
N GLY A 14 1.73 -20.24 -14.53
CA GLY A 14 0.96 -19.54 -13.49
C GLY A 14 -0.04 -20.43 -12.74
N ILE A 15 -0.37 -21.61 -13.26
CA ILE A 15 -1.31 -22.54 -12.62
C ILE A 15 -0.69 -23.09 -11.32
N LYS A 16 -1.42 -22.91 -10.22
CA LYS A 16 -0.98 -23.33 -8.89
C LYS A 16 -1.87 -24.45 -8.36
N ASN A 17 -1.29 -25.33 -7.54
CA ASN A 17 -2.07 -26.28 -6.77
C ASN A 17 -2.93 -25.55 -5.74
N LYS A 18 -4.04 -26.17 -5.34
CA LYS A 18 -4.97 -25.57 -4.35
C LYS A 18 -4.27 -25.13 -3.06
N ASN A 19 -3.28 -25.87 -2.60
CA ASN A 19 -2.55 -25.56 -1.36
C ASN A 19 -1.57 -24.36 -1.52
N ASP A 20 -1.24 -23.99 -2.76
CA ASP A 20 -0.36 -22.89 -3.09
C ASP A 20 -1.09 -21.57 -3.37
N LEU A 21 -2.43 -21.63 -3.38
CA LEU A 21 -3.25 -20.43 -3.51
C LEU A 21 -3.09 -19.52 -2.29
N ARG A 22 -3.06 -18.23 -2.56
CA ARG A 22 -2.90 -17.17 -1.55
C ARG A 22 -3.95 -16.08 -1.79
N ILE A 23 -4.22 -15.32 -0.74
CA ILE A 23 -5.10 -14.16 -0.79
C ILE A 23 -4.22 -12.93 -0.58
N GLY A 24 -4.33 -11.94 -1.45
CA GLY A 24 -3.87 -10.57 -1.26
C GLY A 24 -5.07 -9.63 -1.26
N VAL A 25 -4.97 -8.51 -0.57
CA VAL A 25 -5.99 -7.46 -0.63
C VAL A 25 -5.38 -6.16 -1.12
N GLU A 26 -6.17 -5.37 -1.78
CA GLU A 26 -5.89 -3.97 -2.08
C GLU A 26 -6.87 -3.11 -1.29
N HIS A 27 -6.37 -2.08 -0.63
CA HIS A 27 -7.15 -1.26 0.28
C HIS A 27 -6.79 0.20 0.09
N GLU A 28 -7.56 0.90 -0.75
CA GLU A 28 -7.36 2.29 -1.10
C GLU A 28 -8.14 3.23 -0.17
N LYS A 29 -7.55 4.36 0.19
CA LYS A 29 -8.18 5.36 1.06
C LYS A 29 -7.82 6.76 0.64
N PHE A 30 -8.84 7.61 0.56
CA PHE A 30 -8.65 9.05 0.56
C PHE A 30 -8.24 9.51 1.96
N VAL A 31 -7.30 10.43 2.01
CA VAL A 31 -6.86 11.08 3.25
C VAL A 31 -7.35 12.52 3.22
N LEU A 32 -8.26 12.86 4.12
CA LEU A 32 -8.92 14.16 4.15
C LEU A 32 -8.57 14.93 5.41
N LYS A 33 -8.35 16.23 5.32
CA LYS A 33 -8.26 17.11 6.49
C LYS A 33 -9.53 17.04 7.31
N LYS A 34 -9.40 16.84 8.62
CA LYS A 34 -10.53 16.65 9.51
C LYS A 34 -11.45 17.88 9.59
N ASP A 35 -10.90 19.07 9.46
CA ASP A 35 -11.62 20.35 9.58
C ASP A 35 -12.37 20.76 8.32
N SER A 36 -11.80 20.50 7.14
CA SER A 36 -12.29 21.01 5.86
C SER A 36 -12.73 19.93 4.89
N LEU A 37 -12.50 18.67 5.21
CA LEU A 37 -12.71 17.52 4.34
C LEU A 37 -12.00 17.64 2.98
N ARG A 38 -11.01 18.53 2.89
CA ARG A 38 -10.16 18.66 1.71
C ARG A 38 -9.12 17.56 1.69
N GLN A 39 -8.92 16.98 0.54
CA GLN A 39 -7.86 15.99 0.33
C GLN A 39 -6.47 16.58 0.63
N LEU A 40 -5.61 15.80 1.27
CA LEU A 40 -4.22 16.17 1.51
C LEU A 40 -3.41 16.09 0.21
N SER A 41 -2.55 17.08 0.01
CA SER A 41 -1.57 17.03 -1.08
C SER A 41 -0.27 16.38 -0.61
N TYR A 42 0.60 16.03 -1.58
CA TYR A 42 1.84 15.33 -1.28
C TYR A 42 2.81 16.19 -0.46
N GLU A 43 3.03 17.45 -0.85
CA GLU A 43 4.09 18.33 -0.30
C GLU A 43 3.63 19.28 0.82
N GLU A 44 2.34 19.31 1.17
CA GLU A 44 1.91 20.19 2.26
C GLU A 44 2.37 19.68 3.64
N SER A 45 2.45 20.57 4.62
CA SER A 45 2.76 20.21 6.01
C SER A 45 1.73 19.21 6.55
N ASN A 46 2.19 18.13 7.18
CA ASN A 46 1.42 16.97 7.58
C ASN A 46 0.66 16.32 6.40
N GLY A 47 1.21 16.47 5.19
CA GLY A 47 0.68 15.90 3.96
C GLY A 47 1.07 14.44 3.74
N ILE A 48 0.83 13.95 2.54
CA ILE A 48 1.07 12.54 2.19
C ILE A 48 2.54 12.13 2.41
N LYS A 49 3.49 12.98 2.04
CA LYS A 49 4.92 12.75 2.26
C LYS A 49 5.25 12.53 3.74
N ASP A 50 4.72 13.38 4.60
CA ASP A 50 4.96 13.28 6.04
C ASP A 50 4.31 12.02 6.63
N ILE A 51 3.14 11.62 6.12
CA ILE A 51 2.48 10.34 6.47
C ILE A 51 3.39 9.16 6.09
N LEU A 52 3.93 9.14 4.87
CA LEU A 52 4.86 8.09 4.44
C LEU A 52 6.12 8.04 5.33
N LEU A 53 6.67 9.19 5.72
CA LEU A 53 7.79 9.26 6.66
C LEU A 53 7.43 8.71 8.04
N LYS A 54 6.21 8.90 8.53
CA LYS A 54 5.74 8.28 9.77
C LYS A 54 5.70 6.75 9.67
N PHE A 55 5.30 6.21 8.52
CA PHE A 55 5.38 4.76 8.28
C PHE A 55 6.84 4.26 8.26
N VAL A 56 7.77 5.03 7.68
CA VAL A 56 9.22 4.68 7.74
C VAL A 56 9.68 4.55 9.20
N ASN A 57 9.25 5.46 10.08
CA ASN A 57 9.55 5.39 11.52
C ASN A 57 8.90 4.18 12.23
N LYS A 58 7.88 3.58 11.62
CA LYS A 58 7.24 2.32 12.08
C LYS A 58 7.84 1.06 11.43
N GLY A 59 8.99 1.18 10.75
CA GLY A 59 9.74 0.06 10.21
C GLY A 59 9.42 -0.30 8.75
N TRP A 60 8.69 0.57 8.02
CA TRP A 60 8.52 0.42 6.59
C TRP A 60 9.78 0.89 5.85
N LYS A 61 10.14 0.19 4.77
CA LYS A 61 11.29 0.52 3.92
C LYS A 61 10.83 1.40 2.77
N PRO A 62 11.37 2.63 2.61
CA PRO A 62 10.96 3.52 1.53
C PRO A 62 11.53 3.06 0.18
N LYS A 63 10.73 3.27 -0.87
CA LYS A 63 11.15 3.31 -2.26
C LYS A 63 11.05 4.73 -2.77
N TYR A 64 12.05 5.15 -3.52
CA TYR A 64 12.14 6.49 -4.07
C TYR A 64 11.95 6.46 -5.59
N ASP A 65 11.63 7.63 -6.14
CA ASP A 65 11.61 7.87 -7.58
C ASP A 65 13.01 7.67 -8.20
N ASP A 66 13.10 7.71 -9.54
CA ASP A 66 14.36 7.53 -10.27
C ASP A 66 15.43 8.57 -9.90
N LYS A 67 15.04 9.74 -9.39
CA LYS A 67 15.94 10.78 -8.91
C LYS A 67 16.35 10.61 -7.46
N ASN A 68 15.82 9.61 -6.79
CA ASN A 68 16.04 9.31 -5.37
C ASN A 68 15.68 10.49 -4.43
N THR A 69 14.67 11.26 -4.78
CA THR A 69 14.24 12.46 -4.05
C THR A 69 12.88 12.34 -3.40
N THR A 70 11.98 11.56 -3.99
CA THR A 70 10.58 11.48 -3.60
C THR A 70 10.22 10.04 -3.20
N ILE A 71 9.65 9.85 -2.01
CA ILE A 71 9.13 8.53 -1.60
C ILE A 71 7.87 8.25 -2.43
N ILE A 72 7.89 7.17 -3.20
CA ILE A 72 6.77 6.76 -4.06
C ILE A 72 6.07 5.50 -3.57
N ALA A 73 6.73 4.71 -2.73
CA ALA A 73 6.16 3.52 -2.13
C ALA A 73 6.90 3.12 -0.84
N LEU A 74 6.29 2.25 -0.08
CA LEU A 74 6.87 1.65 1.12
C LEU A 74 6.68 0.14 1.06
N GLU A 75 7.60 -0.63 1.65
CA GLU A 75 7.51 -2.09 1.72
C GLU A 75 7.79 -2.61 3.13
N ARG A 76 7.04 -3.64 3.54
CA ARG A 76 7.27 -4.36 4.80
C ARG A 76 6.60 -5.74 4.72
N PHE A 77 7.28 -6.79 5.12
CA PHE A 77 6.76 -8.16 5.27
C PHE A 77 6.03 -8.74 4.04
N GLY A 78 6.36 -8.27 2.83
CA GLY A 78 5.69 -8.68 1.59
C GLY A 78 4.42 -7.90 1.26
N GLU A 79 4.07 -6.91 2.06
CA GLU A 79 3.05 -5.88 1.79
C GLU A 79 3.71 -4.61 1.27
N SER A 80 2.97 -3.78 0.56
CA SER A 80 3.42 -2.45 0.12
C SER A 80 2.37 -1.38 0.38
N ILE A 81 2.84 -0.15 0.58
CA ILE A 81 2.00 1.04 0.53
C ILE A 81 2.40 1.82 -0.71
N THR A 82 1.45 2.11 -1.56
CA THR A 82 1.58 2.89 -2.80
C THR A 82 0.65 4.08 -2.79
N LEU A 83 0.78 4.94 -3.78
CA LEU A 83 -0.11 6.08 -3.99
C LEU A 83 -0.85 5.92 -5.30
N GLU A 84 -2.16 5.92 -5.22
CA GLU A 84 -3.06 5.91 -6.36
C GLU A 84 -3.43 7.35 -6.81
N PRO A 85 -4.06 7.53 -7.99
CA PRO A 85 -4.47 8.85 -8.47
C PRO A 85 -5.22 9.66 -7.41
N GLY A 86 -4.85 10.95 -7.29
CA GLY A 86 -5.37 11.80 -6.23
C GLY A 86 -4.72 11.56 -4.86
N CYS A 87 -3.54 10.95 -4.81
CA CYS A 87 -2.81 10.64 -3.57
C CYS A 87 -3.60 9.76 -2.60
N GLN A 88 -4.45 8.87 -3.10
CA GLN A 88 -5.02 7.80 -2.27
C GLN A 88 -3.89 6.93 -1.72
N ILE A 89 -3.95 6.59 -0.45
CA ILE A 89 -3.00 5.66 0.17
C ILE A 89 -3.55 4.25 0.00
N GLU A 90 -2.84 3.43 -0.77
CA GLU A 90 -3.18 2.02 -0.99
C GLU A 90 -2.29 1.10 -0.15
N LEU A 91 -2.92 0.13 0.51
CA LEU A 91 -2.24 -1.06 0.99
C LEU A 91 -2.43 -2.17 -0.04
N SER A 92 -1.34 -2.59 -0.69
CA SER A 92 -1.28 -3.87 -1.41
C SER A 92 -0.77 -4.94 -0.46
N GLY A 93 -1.66 -5.79 0.01
CA GLY A 93 -1.40 -6.78 1.06
C GLY A 93 -0.47 -7.90 0.62
N ALA A 94 0.15 -8.55 1.59
CA ALA A 94 0.99 -9.72 1.37
C ALA A 94 0.17 -10.92 0.86
N GLN A 95 0.85 -11.87 0.26
CA GLN A 95 0.24 -13.14 -0.17
C GLN A 95 0.01 -14.07 1.04
N LEU A 96 -1.20 -14.03 1.59
CA LEU A 96 -1.57 -14.71 2.84
C LEU A 96 -2.37 -15.99 2.58
N LYS A 97 -2.40 -16.89 3.57
CA LYS A 97 -3.02 -18.22 3.43
C LYS A 97 -4.52 -18.21 3.65
N ASN A 98 -5.06 -17.26 4.39
CA ASN A 98 -6.46 -17.23 4.77
C ASN A 98 -6.93 -15.82 5.13
N ILE A 99 -8.24 -15.64 5.18
CA ILE A 99 -8.91 -14.37 5.45
C ILE A 99 -8.58 -13.80 6.86
N HIS A 100 -8.30 -14.63 7.85
CA HIS A 100 -7.98 -14.16 9.19
C HIS A 100 -6.63 -13.42 9.22
N GLN A 101 -5.64 -13.93 8.46
CA GLN A 101 -4.37 -13.26 8.29
C GLN A 101 -4.54 -11.92 7.55
N THR A 102 -5.37 -11.90 6.51
CA THR A 102 -5.72 -10.69 5.76
C THR A 102 -6.39 -9.65 6.66
N CYS A 103 -7.38 -10.05 7.47
CA CYS A 103 -8.01 -9.15 8.44
C CYS A 103 -7.01 -8.58 9.45
N THR A 104 -6.06 -9.39 9.92
CA THR A 104 -5.03 -8.95 10.85
C THR A 104 -4.13 -7.89 10.20
N GLU A 105 -3.69 -8.12 8.97
CA GLU A 105 -2.89 -7.18 8.18
C GLU A 105 -3.62 -5.85 7.97
N THR A 106 -4.86 -5.89 7.46
CA THR A 106 -5.69 -4.72 7.22
C THR A 106 -5.94 -3.92 8.51
N ASN A 107 -6.28 -4.59 9.62
CA ASN A 107 -6.52 -3.93 10.90
C ASN A 107 -5.24 -3.25 11.46
N ARG A 108 -4.08 -3.88 11.28
CA ARG A 108 -2.79 -3.27 11.65
C ARG A 108 -2.55 -1.99 10.84
N HIS A 109 -2.72 -2.05 9.51
CA HIS A 109 -2.55 -0.89 8.63
C HIS A 109 -3.53 0.25 8.98
N LEU A 110 -4.81 -0.06 9.19
CA LEU A 110 -5.82 0.92 9.61
C LEU A 110 -5.48 1.57 10.95
N LYS A 111 -4.98 0.78 11.90
CA LYS A 111 -4.54 1.33 13.19
C LYS A 111 -3.37 2.28 13.02
N GLU A 112 -2.34 1.89 12.25
CA GLU A 112 -1.18 2.75 11.98
C GLU A 112 -1.60 4.07 11.32
N LEU A 113 -2.52 4.04 10.33
CA LEU A 113 -3.05 5.24 9.70
C LEU A 113 -3.86 6.12 10.66
N LYS A 114 -4.71 5.52 11.48
CA LYS A 114 -5.49 6.26 12.48
C LYS A 114 -4.61 6.95 13.52
N ASP A 115 -3.58 6.25 14.03
CA ASP A 115 -2.63 6.82 14.97
C ASP A 115 -1.92 8.06 14.37
N ILE A 116 -1.55 8.00 13.09
CA ILE A 116 -0.96 9.14 12.36
C ILE A 116 -2.02 10.24 12.13
N GLY A 117 -3.26 9.85 11.80
CA GLY A 117 -4.37 10.77 11.59
C GLY A 117 -4.72 11.59 12.82
N GLU A 118 -4.66 10.99 14.01
CA GLU A 118 -4.85 11.70 15.28
C GLU A 118 -3.74 12.75 15.50
N GLU A 119 -2.49 12.43 15.15
CA GLU A 119 -1.38 13.37 15.27
C GLU A 119 -1.43 14.50 14.24
N PHE A 120 -1.80 14.20 12.98
CA PHE A 120 -1.74 15.13 11.85
C PHE A 120 -3.05 15.84 11.55
N GLY A 121 -4.16 15.43 12.17
CA GLY A 121 -5.46 16.05 11.98
C GLY A 121 -6.16 15.64 10.68
N PHE A 122 -6.03 14.38 10.25
CA PHE A 122 -6.75 13.84 9.10
C PHE A 122 -7.70 12.69 9.47
N ILE A 123 -8.60 12.40 8.55
CA ILE A 123 -9.51 11.23 8.55
C ILE A 123 -9.35 10.44 7.23
N LEU A 124 -9.87 9.20 7.23
CA LEU A 124 -9.89 8.29 6.07
C LEU A 124 -11.28 8.20 5.49
#